data_e00e074fde4e4ee2132104c9021a69c5
#
_entry.id   e00e074fde4e4ee2132104c9021a69c5
#
_cell.length_a   1.000
_cell.length_b   1.000
_cell.length_c   1.000
_cell.angle_alpha   90.00
_cell.angle_beta   90.00
_cell.angle_gamma   90.00
#
_symmetry.space_group_name_H-M   'P 1'
#
loop_
_entity.id
_entity.type
_entity.pdbx_description
1 polymer ?
#
loop_
_entity_poly.entity_id
_entity_poly.type
_entity_poly.pdbx_seq_one_letter_code
_entity_poly.pdbx_strand_id
1 'polypeptide(L)'
;MRTVLHYVAKGMDGVERILRLLIGIAMVIMVVIIFYQVILRYVLNSSNIWSEELARYLMCYVVLLGAAVAVRKYSHLQVDFALNMLPVRARCIAVVICTLAGIVFLVYFCQYGIDLCLNTANSTSSGTGIPMSYAYACLPIGGVLMILASVEVILKELTKFIELGNGKKEVQA
;
A
#
# COMPACT_ATOMS: atom_id res chain seq x y z
N MET A 1 18.83 11.90 -14.88
CA MET A 1 17.48 11.46 -14.53
C MET A 1 17.33 9.93 -14.54
N ARG A 2 17.74 9.23 -15.60
CA ARG A 2 17.72 7.74 -15.68
C ARG A 2 18.47 7.04 -14.53
N THR A 3 19.62 7.57 -14.11
CA THR A 3 20.43 6.98 -13.03
C THR A 3 19.72 7.02 -11.68
N VAL A 4 19.12 8.17 -11.35
CA VAL A 4 18.35 8.34 -10.10
C VAL A 4 17.13 7.39 -10.08
N LEU A 5 16.40 7.32 -11.21
CA LEU A 5 15.26 6.41 -11.36
C LEU A 5 15.67 4.94 -11.18
N HIS A 6 16.84 4.54 -11.69
CA HIS A 6 17.35 3.18 -11.55
C HIS A 6 17.65 2.82 -10.08
N TYR A 7 18.29 3.72 -9.33
CA TYR A 7 18.57 3.50 -7.89
C TYR A 7 17.30 3.46 -7.06
N VAL A 8 16.35 4.38 -7.31
CA VAL A 8 15.05 4.40 -6.61
C VAL A 8 14.26 3.13 -6.91
N ALA A 9 14.16 2.72 -8.17
CA ALA A 9 13.46 1.51 -8.56
C ALA A 9 14.08 0.25 -7.92
N LYS A 10 15.41 0.14 -7.92
CA LYS A 10 16.12 -0.99 -7.31
C LYS A 10 15.93 -1.06 -5.79
N GLY A 11 15.94 0.09 -5.11
CA GLY A 11 15.62 0.17 -3.68
C GLY A 11 14.18 -0.28 -3.39
N MET A 12 13.23 0.21 -4.19
CA MET A 12 11.83 -0.16 -4.05
C MET A 12 11.54 -1.63 -4.41
N ASP A 13 12.33 -2.25 -5.31
CA ASP A 13 12.22 -3.70 -5.58
C ASP A 13 12.57 -4.55 -4.35
N GLY A 14 13.57 -4.11 -3.57
CA GLY A 14 13.92 -4.74 -2.29
C GLY A 14 12.78 -4.61 -1.27
N VAL A 15 12.25 -3.41 -1.11
CA VAL A 15 11.11 -3.13 -0.21
C VAL A 15 9.90 -3.98 -0.61
N GLU A 16 9.55 -4.02 -1.89
CA GLU A 16 8.43 -4.83 -2.38
C GLU A 16 8.59 -6.32 -2.09
N ARG A 17 9.81 -6.85 -2.24
CA ARG A 17 10.09 -8.27 -1.94
C ARG A 17 9.88 -8.56 -0.46
N ILE A 18 10.35 -7.68 0.44
CA ILE A 18 10.15 -7.81 1.88
C ILE A 18 8.66 -7.71 2.22
N LEU A 19 7.94 -6.74 1.66
CA LEU A 19 6.50 -6.58 1.89
C LEU A 19 5.71 -7.81 1.46
N ARG A 20 5.99 -8.38 0.30
CA ARG A 20 5.34 -9.62 -0.17
C ARG A 20 5.59 -10.79 0.77
N LEU A 21 6.82 -10.92 1.29
CA LEU A 21 7.16 -11.96 2.27
C LEU A 21 6.37 -11.76 3.56
N LEU A 22 6.35 -10.53 4.09
CA LEU A 22 5.61 -10.19 5.32
C LEU A 22 4.10 -10.43 5.17
N ILE A 23 3.52 -10.02 4.03
CA ILE A 23 2.11 -10.29 3.71
C ILE A 23 1.84 -11.79 3.67
N GLY A 24 2.70 -12.57 3.00
CA GLY A 24 2.57 -14.02 2.93
C GLY A 24 2.60 -14.69 4.31
N ILE A 25 3.57 -14.31 5.15
CA ILE A 25 3.68 -14.81 6.52
C ILE A 25 2.44 -14.42 7.35
N ALA A 26 2.02 -13.16 7.30
CA ALA A 26 0.85 -12.67 8.02
C ALA A 26 -0.44 -13.40 7.59
N MET A 27 -0.60 -13.68 6.29
CA MET A 27 -1.72 -14.47 5.77
C MET A 27 -1.72 -15.90 6.32
N VAL A 28 -0.58 -16.59 6.35
CA VAL A 28 -0.46 -17.94 6.90
C VAL A 28 -0.83 -17.93 8.40
N ILE A 29 -0.27 -16.99 9.17
CA ILE A 29 -0.57 -16.85 10.60
C ILE A 29 -2.07 -16.59 10.81
N MET A 30 -2.67 -15.70 10.02
CA MET A 30 -4.09 -15.39 10.09
C MET A 30 -4.96 -16.64 9.84
N VAL A 31 -4.64 -17.42 8.81
CA VAL A 31 -5.38 -18.66 8.50
C VAL A 31 -5.27 -19.66 9.65
N VAL A 32 -4.08 -19.84 10.22
CA VAL A 32 -3.87 -20.75 11.36
C VAL A 32 -4.69 -20.30 12.59
N ILE A 33 -4.69 -19.00 12.89
CA ILE A 33 -5.45 -18.44 14.02
C ILE A 33 -6.95 -18.63 13.82
N ILE A 34 -7.47 -18.35 12.62
CA ILE A 34 -8.89 -18.52 12.30
C ILE A 34 -9.28 -20.01 12.38
N PHE A 35 -8.45 -20.91 11.84
CA PHE A 35 -8.69 -22.34 11.92
C PHE A 35 -8.71 -22.84 13.37
N TYR A 36 -7.75 -22.40 14.18
CA TYR A 36 -7.73 -22.69 15.62
C TYR A 36 -9.01 -22.20 16.33
N GLN A 37 -9.46 -20.97 16.02
CA GLN A 37 -10.70 -20.41 16.57
C GLN A 37 -11.93 -21.25 16.21
N VAL A 38 -12.01 -21.71 14.96
CA VAL A 38 -13.11 -22.56 14.49
C VAL A 38 -13.14 -23.88 15.28
N ILE A 39 -12.00 -24.54 15.48
CA ILE A 39 -11.91 -25.76 16.28
C ILE A 39 -12.37 -25.51 17.72
N LEU A 40 -11.88 -24.46 18.37
CA LEU A 40 -12.27 -24.12 19.73
C LEU A 40 -13.78 -23.92 19.85
N ARG A 41 -14.37 -23.21 18.90
CA ARG A 41 -15.80 -22.88 18.92
C ARG A 41 -16.69 -24.10 18.71
N TYR A 42 -16.35 -24.97 17.75
CA TYR A 42 -17.23 -26.08 17.35
C TYR A 42 -16.93 -27.40 18.08
N VAL A 43 -15.68 -27.63 18.49
CA VAL A 43 -15.27 -28.89 19.17
C VAL A 43 -15.31 -28.71 20.69
N LEU A 44 -14.81 -27.58 21.18
CA LEU A 44 -14.66 -27.35 22.62
C LEU A 44 -15.74 -26.42 23.21
N ASN A 45 -16.71 -25.94 22.40
CA ASN A 45 -17.73 -24.97 22.78
C ASN A 45 -17.19 -23.77 23.59
N SER A 46 -15.95 -23.39 23.34
CA SER A 46 -15.25 -22.29 24.00
C SER A 46 -15.06 -21.13 23.01
N SER A 47 -15.52 -19.93 23.42
CA SER A 47 -15.31 -18.72 22.65
C SER A 47 -14.00 -18.07 23.07
N ASN A 48 -13.15 -17.75 22.08
CA ASN A 48 -11.85 -17.12 22.32
C ASN A 48 -11.80 -15.73 21.66
N ILE A 49 -11.92 -14.68 22.48
CA ILE A 49 -12.01 -13.29 22.01
C ILE A 49 -10.68 -12.80 21.43
N TRP A 50 -9.54 -13.23 22.01
CA TRP A 50 -8.23 -12.74 21.57
C TRP A 50 -7.86 -13.18 20.14
N SER A 51 -8.27 -14.37 19.71
CA SER A 51 -7.96 -14.87 18.38
C SER A 51 -8.68 -14.08 17.28
N GLU A 52 -9.94 -13.66 17.56
CA GLU A 52 -10.70 -12.81 16.64
C GLU A 52 -10.06 -11.42 16.47
N GLU A 53 -9.66 -10.81 17.58
CA GLU A 53 -9.00 -9.51 17.57
C GLU A 53 -7.66 -9.56 16.82
N LEU A 54 -6.84 -10.57 17.11
CA LEU A 54 -5.54 -10.74 16.46
C LEU A 54 -5.67 -10.96 14.96
N ALA A 55 -6.64 -11.77 14.54
CA ALA A 55 -6.91 -11.97 13.09
C ALA A 55 -7.33 -10.67 12.42
N ARG A 56 -8.16 -9.85 13.07
CA ARG A 56 -8.58 -8.53 12.57
C ARG A 56 -7.41 -7.57 12.42
N TYR A 57 -6.50 -7.54 13.39
CA TYR A 57 -5.31 -6.68 13.32
C TYR A 57 -4.38 -7.12 12.18
N LEU A 58 -4.10 -8.41 12.07
CA LEU A 58 -3.32 -8.96 10.95
C LEU A 58 -3.95 -8.64 9.59
N MET A 59 -5.29 -8.73 9.49
CA MET A 59 -6.01 -8.37 8.26
C MET A 59 -5.78 -6.91 7.87
N CYS A 60 -5.83 -5.96 8.82
CA CYS A 60 -5.55 -4.55 8.55
C CYS A 60 -4.13 -4.35 7.99
N TYR A 61 -3.12 -5.00 8.59
CA TYR A 61 -1.75 -4.95 8.08
C TYR A 61 -1.63 -5.54 6.67
N VAL A 62 -2.20 -6.71 6.43
CA VAL A 62 -2.18 -7.38 5.12
C VAL A 62 -2.80 -6.50 4.04
N VAL A 63 -3.96 -5.89 4.32
CA VAL A 63 -4.66 -5.02 3.37
C VAL A 63 -3.85 -3.77 3.05
N LEU A 64 -3.31 -3.07 4.04
CA LEU A 64 -2.60 -1.81 3.82
C LEU A 64 -1.21 -2.03 3.19
N LEU A 65 -0.47 -3.05 3.62
CA LEU A 65 0.80 -3.41 2.98
C LEU A 65 0.56 -3.93 1.55
N GLY A 66 -0.51 -4.69 1.34
CA GLY A 66 -0.94 -5.16 0.02
C GLY A 66 -1.33 -4.01 -0.91
N ALA A 67 -2.03 -3.00 -0.38
CA ALA A 67 -2.37 -1.78 -1.12
C ALA A 67 -1.10 -1.03 -1.58
N ALA A 68 -0.06 -0.93 -0.73
CA ALA A 68 1.20 -0.30 -1.11
C ALA A 68 1.89 -1.03 -2.29
N VAL A 69 1.89 -2.37 -2.27
CA VAL A 69 2.40 -3.19 -3.39
C VAL A 69 1.54 -3.02 -4.64
N ALA A 70 0.20 -2.95 -4.47
CA ALA A 70 -0.74 -2.77 -5.56
C ALA A 70 -0.58 -1.41 -6.25
N VAL A 71 -0.44 -0.31 -5.48
CA VAL A 71 -0.19 1.04 -6.03
C VAL A 71 1.05 1.03 -6.93
N ARG A 72 2.12 0.37 -6.51
CA ARG A 72 3.35 0.27 -7.30
C ARG A 72 3.17 -0.54 -8.59
N LYS A 73 2.50 -1.69 -8.49
CA LYS A 73 2.40 -2.68 -9.58
C LYS A 73 1.29 -2.38 -10.58
N TYR A 74 0.15 -1.91 -10.07
CA TYR A 74 -1.08 -1.76 -10.85
C TYR A 74 -1.41 -0.31 -11.20
N SER A 75 -0.57 0.65 -10.83
CA SER A 75 -0.76 2.06 -11.16
C SER A 75 -0.95 2.30 -12.67
N HIS A 76 -0.36 1.43 -13.49
CA HIS A 76 -0.52 1.48 -14.94
C HIS A 76 -1.79 0.78 -15.47
N LEU A 77 -2.32 -0.23 -14.75
CA LEU A 77 -3.41 -1.08 -15.26
C LEU A 77 -4.81 -0.46 -15.09
N GLN A 78 -5.03 0.28 -13.99
CA GLN A 78 -6.35 0.88 -13.73
C GLN A 78 -6.66 2.06 -14.65
N VAL A 79 -5.62 2.75 -15.08
CA VAL A 79 -5.72 3.89 -15.98
C VAL A 79 -5.76 3.44 -17.45
N ASP A 80 -5.24 2.26 -17.77
CA ASP A 80 -5.11 1.77 -19.13
C ASP A 80 -6.46 1.58 -19.84
N PHE A 81 -7.49 1.09 -19.17
CA PHE A 81 -8.77 0.85 -19.83
C PHE A 81 -9.51 2.15 -20.21
N ALA A 82 -9.50 3.15 -19.33
CA ALA A 82 -10.15 4.44 -19.58
C ALA A 82 -9.29 5.37 -20.47
N LEU A 83 -7.97 5.25 -20.39
CA LEU A 83 -7.04 6.16 -21.07
C LEU A 83 -6.49 5.60 -22.38
N ASN A 84 -6.80 4.36 -22.77
CA ASN A 84 -6.42 3.83 -24.10
C ASN A 84 -7.12 4.57 -25.25
N MET A 85 -8.15 5.34 -24.97
CA MET A 85 -8.83 6.22 -25.93
C MET A 85 -8.14 7.59 -26.06
N LEU A 86 -7.21 7.95 -25.13
CA LEU A 86 -6.53 9.24 -25.18
C LEU A 86 -5.16 9.16 -25.86
N PRO A 87 -4.72 10.24 -26.51
CA PRO A 87 -3.36 10.31 -27.05
C PRO A 87 -2.34 10.18 -25.92
N VAL A 88 -1.20 9.52 -26.19
CA VAL A 88 -0.19 9.13 -25.20
C VAL A 88 0.23 10.29 -24.26
N ARG A 89 0.26 11.52 -24.77
CA ARG A 89 0.60 12.71 -23.98
C ARG A 89 -0.50 13.06 -22.94
N ALA A 90 -1.77 13.02 -23.33
CA ALA A 90 -2.89 13.29 -22.42
C ALA A 90 -2.99 12.21 -21.35
N ARG A 91 -2.66 10.96 -21.69
CA ARG A 91 -2.60 9.84 -20.75
C ARG A 91 -1.56 10.08 -19.67
N CYS A 92 -0.31 10.45 -20.01
CA CYS A 92 0.72 10.73 -19.01
C CYS A 92 0.32 11.87 -18.06
N ILE A 93 -0.30 12.93 -18.58
CA ILE A 93 -0.77 14.06 -17.76
C ILE A 93 -1.87 13.62 -16.81
N ALA A 94 -2.84 12.84 -17.29
CA ALA A 94 -3.95 12.34 -16.47
C ALA A 94 -3.45 11.42 -15.33
N VAL A 95 -2.51 10.52 -15.61
CA VAL A 95 -1.87 9.66 -14.58
C VAL A 95 -1.20 10.51 -13.51
N VAL A 96 -0.43 11.52 -13.91
CA VAL A 96 0.26 12.41 -12.95
C VAL A 96 -0.75 13.17 -12.08
N ILE A 97 -1.82 13.72 -12.66
CA ILE A 97 -2.85 14.45 -11.91
C ILE A 97 -3.55 13.52 -10.91
N CYS A 98 -3.98 12.33 -11.36
CA CYS A 98 -4.64 11.35 -10.48
C CYS A 98 -3.70 10.88 -9.35
N THR A 99 -2.42 10.66 -9.66
CA THR A 99 -1.45 10.24 -8.64
C THR A 99 -1.17 11.35 -7.64
N LEU A 100 -1.10 12.63 -8.08
CA LEU A 100 -0.95 13.78 -7.17
C LEU A 100 -2.17 13.92 -6.24
N ALA A 101 -3.38 13.79 -6.78
CA ALA A 101 -4.59 13.80 -5.94
C ALA A 101 -4.57 12.66 -4.92
N GLY A 102 -4.10 11.46 -5.32
CA GLY A 102 -3.89 10.33 -4.44
C GLY A 102 -2.88 10.61 -3.33
N ILE A 103 -1.75 11.27 -3.64
CA ILE A 103 -0.75 11.65 -2.63
C ILE A 103 -1.33 12.63 -1.61
N VAL A 104 -2.10 13.64 -2.04
CA VAL A 104 -2.77 14.57 -1.12
C VAL A 104 -3.68 13.81 -0.14
N PHE A 105 -4.50 12.89 -0.66
CA PHE A 105 -5.32 12.00 0.18
C PHE A 105 -4.48 11.19 1.17
N LEU A 106 -3.39 10.57 0.70
CA LEU A 106 -2.51 9.73 1.54
C LEU A 106 -1.81 10.53 2.64
N VAL A 107 -1.46 11.80 2.41
CA VAL A 107 -0.89 12.68 3.44
C VAL A 107 -1.90 12.89 4.57
N TYR A 108 -3.15 13.26 4.25
CA TYR A 108 -4.19 13.38 5.27
C TYR A 108 -4.48 12.05 5.95
N PHE A 109 -4.50 10.95 5.20
CA PHE A 109 -4.67 9.61 5.74
C PHE A 109 -3.58 9.24 6.76
N CYS A 110 -2.31 9.58 6.50
CA CYS A 110 -1.21 9.39 7.44
C CYS A 110 -1.37 10.27 8.69
N GLN A 111 -1.73 11.56 8.52
CA GLN A 111 -1.91 12.47 9.64
C GLN A 111 -2.99 11.96 10.60
N TYR A 112 -4.19 11.69 10.08
CA TYR A 112 -5.27 11.15 10.91
C TYR A 112 -4.97 9.76 11.45
N GLY A 113 -4.19 8.94 10.73
CA GLY A 113 -3.70 7.66 11.21
C GLY A 113 -2.78 7.78 12.42
N ILE A 114 -1.88 8.76 12.42
CA ILE A 114 -1.00 9.06 13.55
C ILE A 114 -1.81 9.59 14.73
N ASP A 115 -2.72 10.52 14.51
CA ASP A 115 -3.58 11.07 15.56
C ASP A 115 -4.41 9.95 16.23
N LEU A 116 -4.94 9.02 15.43
CA LEU A 116 -5.67 7.87 15.95
C LEU A 116 -4.77 6.96 16.80
N CYS A 117 -3.53 6.69 16.36
CA CYS A 117 -2.57 5.91 17.14
C CYS A 117 -2.26 6.56 18.49
N LEU A 118 -2.06 7.89 18.50
CA LEU A 118 -1.75 8.63 19.73
C LEU A 118 -2.96 8.66 20.70
N ASN A 119 -4.15 8.92 20.19
CA ASN A 119 -5.36 8.97 21.00
C ASN A 119 -5.78 7.60 21.58
N THR A 120 -5.38 6.51 20.92
CA THR A 120 -5.71 5.14 21.38
C THR A 120 -4.56 4.45 22.12
N ALA A 121 -3.44 5.16 22.36
CA ALA A 121 -2.27 4.59 23.03
C ALA A 121 -2.57 4.08 24.46
N ASN A 122 -3.49 4.76 25.17
CA ASN A 122 -3.90 4.39 26.53
C ASN A 122 -5.08 3.39 26.57
N SER A 123 -5.66 3.06 25.42
CA SER A 123 -6.76 2.12 25.31
C SER A 123 -6.22 0.72 25.04
N THR A 124 -6.55 -0.23 25.91
CA THR A 124 -6.19 -1.63 25.76
C THR A 124 -7.33 -2.42 25.12
N SER A 125 -6.96 -3.39 24.29
CA SER A 125 -7.88 -4.33 23.67
C SER A 125 -8.49 -5.26 24.74
N SER A 126 -9.78 -5.52 24.63
CA SER A 126 -10.52 -6.35 25.61
C SER A 126 -10.12 -7.82 25.57
N GLY A 127 -9.65 -8.34 24.46
CA GLY A 127 -9.32 -9.76 24.30
C GLY A 127 -7.84 -10.06 24.47
N THR A 128 -6.95 -9.21 23.90
CA THR A 128 -5.49 -9.44 23.92
C THR A 128 -4.78 -8.63 25.01
N GLY A 129 -5.40 -7.59 25.55
CA GLY A 129 -4.75 -6.65 26.49
C GLY A 129 -3.66 -5.78 25.86
N ILE A 130 -3.44 -5.88 24.55
CA ILE A 130 -2.44 -5.09 23.82
C ILE A 130 -2.99 -3.68 23.60
N PRO A 131 -2.16 -2.61 23.69
CA PRO A 131 -2.60 -1.26 23.35
C PRO A 131 -3.12 -1.19 21.91
N MET A 132 -4.29 -0.59 21.71
CA MET A 132 -4.94 -0.50 20.38
C MET A 132 -4.11 0.29 19.38
N SER A 133 -3.19 1.13 19.84
CA SER A 133 -2.26 1.88 18.97
C SER A 133 -1.43 0.97 18.06
N TYR A 134 -1.07 -0.25 18.51
CA TYR A 134 -0.36 -1.21 17.65
C TYR A 134 -1.22 -1.70 16.48
N ALA A 135 -2.53 -1.88 16.72
CA ALA A 135 -3.44 -2.25 15.65
C ALA A 135 -3.57 -1.15 14.59
N TYR A 136 -3.66 0.11 15.04
CA TYR A 136 -3.81 1.26 14.15
C TYR A 136 -2.49 1.75 13.52
N ALA A 137 -1.33 1.32 14.02
CA ALA A 137 -0.03 1.66 13.44
C ALA A 137 0.12 1.22 11.97
N CYS A 138 -0.68 0.25 11.52
CA CYS A 138 -0.73 -0.13 10.12
C CYS A 138 -1.13 1.04 9.19
N LEU A 139 -1.96 2.00 9.66
CA LEU A 139 -2.43 3.14 8.87
C LEU A 139 -1.28 4.07 8.44
N PRO A 140 -0.50 4.66 9.35
CA PRO A 140 0.62 5.50 8.95
C PRO A 140 1.71 4.73 8.23
N ILE A 141 2.01 3.48 8.62
CA ILE A 141 3.01 2.65 7.94
C ILE A 141 2.60 2.36 6.50
N GLY A 142 1.38 1.88 6.28
CA GLY A 142 0.84 1.62 4.94
C GLY A 142 0.74 2.88 4.09
N GLY A 143 0.29 4.00 4.69
CA GLY A 143 0.19 5.29 4.02
C GLY A 143 1.54 5.82 3.53
N VAL A 144 2.58 5.78 4.36
CA VAL A 144 3.95 6.18 3.96
C VAL A 144 4.47 5.30 2.82
N LEU A 145 4.28 3.99 2.89
CA LEU A 145 4.68 3.07 1.82
C LEU A 145 3.94 3.35 0.51
N MET A 146 2.64 3.65 0.57
CA MET A 146 1.86 4.05 -0.60
C MET A 146 2.32 5.38 -1.20
N ILE A 147 2.70 6.37 -0.36
CA ILE A 147 3.28 7.64 -0.83
C ILE A 147 4.60 7.39 -1.57
N LEU A 148 5.50 6.59 -1.00
CA LEU A 148 6.77 6.24 -1.65
C LEU A 148 6.55 5.54 -3.00
N ALA A 149 5.61 4.60 -3.07
CA ALA A 149 5.23 3.94 -4.31
C ALA A 149 4.66 4.94 -5.35
N SER A 150 3.81 5.87 -4.92
CA SER A 150 3.21 6.90 -5.78
C SER A 150 4.25 7.86 -6.35
N VAL A 151 5.25 8.24 -5.55
CA VAL A 151 6.39 9.06 -6.03
C VAL A 151 7.19 8.33 -7.10
N GLU A 152 7.47 7.04 -6.92
CA GLU A 152 8.15 6.23 -7.95
C GLU A 152 7.35 6.21 -9.27
N VAL A 153 6.03 6.09 -9.20
CA VAL A 153 5.14 6.11 -10.37
C VAL A 153 5.23 7.45 -11.10
N ILE A 154 5.15 8.57 -10.38
CA ILE A 154 5.29 9.91 -10.98
C ILE A 154 6.63 10.06 -11.69
N LEU A 155 7.73 9.63 -11.07
CA LEU A 155 9.07 9.71 -11.68
C LEU A 155 9.16 8.90 -12.97
N LYS A 156 8.56 7.71 -13.01
CA LYS A 156 8.51 6.87 -14.21
C LYS A 156 7.71 7.54 -15.34
N GLU A 157 6.54 8.08 -15.06
CA GLU A 157 5.69 8.74 -16.05
C GLU A 157 6.30 10.05 -16.58
N LEU A 158 6.93 10.84 -15.72
CA LEU A 158 7.65 12.05 -16.14
C LEU A 158 8.83 11.72 -17.06
N THR A 159 9.58 10.66 -16.76
CA THR A 159 10.70 10.23 -17.63
C THR A 159 10.19 9.81 -18.99
N LYS A 160 9.10 9.06 -19.06
CA LYS A 160 8.43 8.63 -20.28
C LYS A 160 7.92 9.84 -21.11
N PHE A 161 7.32 10.82 -20.43
CA PHE A 161 6.86 12.05 -21.09
C PHE A 161 7.99 12.83 -21.75
N ILE A 162 9.15 12.96 -21.08
CA ILE A 162 10.33 13.66 -21.59
C ILE A 162 10.92 12.91 -22.80
N GLU A 163 10.98 11.57 -22.76
CA GLU A 163 11.47 10.76 -23.89
C GLU A 163 10.59 10.90 -25.13
N LEU A 164 9.27 10.94 -24.96
CA LEU A 164 8.31 11.20 -26.04
C LEU A 164 8.44 12.62 -26.62
N GLY A 165 8.89 13.57 -25.80
CA GLY A 165 9.19 14.95 -26.25
C GLY A 165 10.47 15.05 -27.10
N ASN A 166 11.51 14.30 -26.71
CA ASN A 166 12.80 14.31 -27.41
C ASN A 166 12.77 13.49 -28.72
N GLY A 167 12.09 12.32 -28.74
CA GLY A 167 12.01 11.50 -29.95
C GLY A 167 11.28 12.17 -31.13
N LYS A 168 10.42 13.17 -30.87
CA LYS A 168 9.81 13.98 -31.93
C LYS A 168 10.77 15.04 -32.53
N LYS A 169 11.82 15.43 -31.81
CA LYS A 169 12.82 16.38 -32.31
C LYS A 169 13.82 15.72 -33.26
N GLU A 170 14.10 14.42 -33.07
CA GLU A 170 15.02 13.68 -33.97
C GLU A 170 14.38 13.26 -35.30
N VAL A 171 13.05 13.17 -35.37
CA VAL A 171 12.33 12.84 -36.64
C VAL A 171 12.04 14.09 -37.47
N GLN A 172 12.23 15.30 -36.95
CA GLN A 172 12.03 16.59 -37.67
C GLN A 172 13.34 17.31 -38.01
N ALA A 173 14.51 16.74 -37.71
CA ALA A 173 15.83 17.21 -38.10
C ALA A 173 16.47 16.28 -39.13
#